data_d63c24c86022e989ef0c85a0bf6a655f
#
_entry.id   d63c24c86022e989ef0c85a0bf6a655f
#
_cell.length_a   1.000
_cell.length_b   1.000
_cell.length_c   1.000
_cell.angle_alpha   90.00
_cell.angle_beta   90.00
_cell.angle_gamma   90.00
#
_symmetry.space_group_name_H-M   'P 1'
#
loop_
_entity.id
_entity.type
_entity.pdbx_description
1 polymer ?
#
loop_
_entity_poly.entity_id
_entity_poly.type
_entity_poly.pdbx_seq_one_letter_code
_entity_poly.pdbx_strand_id
1 'polypeptide(L)'
;MPLPAQMLIMLGVFFTMVCYHARLVEVTSRLDFIWKEQAEKELTNMKSNRVLNDLLIKNILPDHVASYYLSEERTDELYAQMHNLCGVMFASIPNFEDFYSEDIENGKACIRILNEIICDFDALLEEERFASVEKIKTVGATYMAASGLNPKRQIERGGTEEDSVSDLVEFALAMRQKLQEVNKDAFNTFQLRVGISSGPVVSGVIGARKPVYDIWGNTVNVASRMDSTGENWKIQVPDYTAQILQAKGYTCVVRGEITVKGKGIMMTHWVLGLNMPASQLMSPTPMPAGIPQAQTPSLQRQTSHHSSLAAVVFGMMQASKRSTINSSTRWSRAKKLTISSITAHRNTLAQNEIRSPGKHLQFSEGVPESSV
;
A
#
# COMPACT_ATOMS: atom_id res chain seq x y z
N MET A 1 10.36 -63.61 54.35
CA MET A 1 11.32 -63.53 53.24
C MET A 1 12.70 -63.25 53.81
N PRO A 2 13.75 -63.92 53.35
CA PRO A 2 15.11 -63.62 53.81
C PRO A 2 15.52 -62.20 53.44
N LEU A 3 16.21 -61.53 54.37
CA LEU A 3 16.64 -60.09 54.25
C LEU A 3 17.32 -59.78 52.90
N PRO A 4 18.20 -60.64 52.31
CA PRO A 4 18.83 -60.37 51.03
C PRO A 4 17.85 -60.34 49.85
N ALA A 5 16.76 -61.06 49.87
CA ALA A 5 15.73 -61.03 48.83
C ALA A 5 14.93 -59.78 48.87
N GLN A 6 14.65 -59.20 50.05
CA GLN A 6 13.99 -57.89 50.19
C GLN A 6 14.89 -56.78 49.66
N MET A 7 16.18 -56.76 49.93
CA MET A 7 17.13 -55.78 49.41
C MET A 7 17.24 -55.84 47.89
N LEU A 8 17.26 -57.01 47.26
CA LEU A 8 17.28 -57.18 45.81
C LEU A 8 16.01 -56.63 45.13
N ILE A 9 14.84 -56.85 45.73
CA ILE A 9 13.57 -56.35 45.24
C ILE A 9 13.58 -54.78 45.30
N MET A 10 13.97 -54.25 46.46
CA MET A 10 14.06 -52.77 46.62
C MET A 10 15.05 -52.10 45.64
N LEU A 11 16.21 -52.75 45.42
CA LEU A 11 17.18 -52.28 44.43
C LEU A 11 16.65 -52.32 43.01
N GLY A 12 15.90 -53.37 42.67
CA GLY A 12 15.24 -53.50 41.35
C GLY A 12 14.17 -52.46 41.13
N VAL A 13 13.34 -52.20 42.15
CA VAL A 13 12.34 -51.09 42.08
C VAL A 13 13.02 -49.71 41.94
N PHE A 14 14.07 -49.46 42.72
CA PHE A 14 14.82 -48.22 42.62
C PHE A 14 15.45 -48.04 41.22
N PHE A 15 16.06 -49.07 40.67
CA PHE A 15 16.66 -49.02 39.34
C PHE A 15 15.62 -48.75 38.25
N THR A 16 14.45 -49.39 38.29
CA THR A 16 13.36 -49.15 37.32
C THR A 16 12.81 -47.72 37.44
N MET A 17 12.67 -47.18 38.65
CA MET A 17 12.27 -45.80 38.88
C MET A 17 13.29 -44.81 38.30
N VAL A 18 14.58 -45.04 38.50
CA VAL A 18 15.65 -44.17 37.95
C VAL A 18 15.64 -44.23 36.43
N CYS A 19 15.55 -45.41 35.82
CA CYS A 19 15.46 -45.58 34.38
C CYS A 19 14.22 -44.89 33.79
N TYR A 20 13.06 -45.01 34.45
CA TYR A 20 11.83 -44.32 34.03
C TYR A 20 11.97 -42.81 34.10
N HIS A 21 12.53 -42.29 35.20
CA HIS A 21 12.77 -40.87 35.38
C HIS A 21 13.76 -40.30 34.33
N ALA A 22 14.84 -41.00 34.04
CA ALA A 22 15.81 -40.61 33.02
C ALA A 22 15.15 -40.55 31.63
N ARG A 23 14.30 -41.50 31.28
CA ARG A 23 13.54 -41.49 30.02
C ARG A 23 12.54 -40.30 29.97
N LEU A 24 11.86 -40.00 31.06
CA LEU A 24 10.93 -38.91 31.14
C LEU A 24 11.64 -37.59 30.91
N VAL A 25 12.79 -37.35 31.59
CA VAL A 25 13.61 -36.16 31.44
C VAL A 25 14.11 -36.03 29.99
N GLU A 26 14.58 -37.12 29.38
CA GLU A 26 15.04 -37.11 27.98
C GLU A 26 13.92 -36.71 27.00
N VAL A 27 12.72 -37.30 27.15
CA VAL A 27 11.56 -36.98 26.29
C VAL A 27 11.13 -35.52 26.47
N THR A 28 11.07 -35.04 27.72
CA THR A 28 10.72 -33.66 28.02
C THR A 28 11.72 -32.68 27.40
N SER A 29 13.03 -32.92 27.58
CA SER A 29 14.07 -32.06 27.00
C SER A 29 14.03 -32.03 25.47
N ARG A 30 13.71 -33.14 24.80
CA ARG A 30 13.53 -33.18 23.35
C ARG A 30 12.31 -32.39 22.90
N LEU A 31 11.21 -32.50 23.64
CA LEU A 31 9.99 -31.74 23.37
C LEU A 31 10.21 -30.22 23.56
N ASP A 32 10.88 -29.83 24.64
CA ASP A 32 11.21 -28.43 24.92
C ASP A 32 12.10 -27.85 23.82
N PHE A 33 13.08 -28.60 23.33
CA PHE A 33 13.92 -28.17 22.20
C PHE A 33 13.10 -27.96 20.93
N ILE A 34 12.21 -28.91 20.59
CA ILE A 34 11.35 -28.80 19.41
C ILE A 34 10.41 -27.61 19.55
N TRP A 35 9.81 -27.41 20.72
CA TRP A 35 8.92 -26.28 20.98
C TRP A 35 9.64 -24.95 20.92
N LYS A 36 10.86 -24.87 21.45
CA LYS A 36 11.70 -23.67 21.35
C LYS A 36 12.01 -23.35 19.88
N GLU A 37 12.45 -24.33 19.09
CA GLU A 37 12.72 -24.14 17.67
C GLU A 37 11.46 -23.69 16.91
N GLN A 38 10.30 -24.27 17.23
CA GLN A 38 9.02 -23.92 16.64
C GLN A 38 8.63 -22.47 17.01
N ALA A 39 8.75 -22.10 18.29
CA ALA A 39 8.44 -20.75 18.75
C ALA A 39 9.36 -19.69 18.13
N GLU A 40 10.65 -19.97 17.97
CA GLU A 40 11.58 -19.07 17.28
C GLU A 40 11.22 -18.88 15.81
N LYS A 41 10.81 -19.94 15.11
CA LYS A 41 10.31 -19.87 13.73
C LYS A 41 9.02 -19.06 13.62
N GLU A 42 8.07 -19.28 14.52
CA GLU A 42 6.80 -18.54 14.55
C GLU A 42 7.05 -17.05 14.84
N LEU A 43 7.93 -16.73 15.79
CA LEU A 43 8.31 -15.35 16.09
C LEU A 43 8.94 -14.66 14.88
N THR A 44 9.83 -15.34 14.16
CA THR A 44 10.46 -14.81 12.94
C THR A 44 9.42 -14.59 11.85
N ASN A 45 8.50 -15.52 11.64
CA ASN A 45 7.41 -15.37 10.68
C ASN A 45 6.45 -14.23 11.05
N MET A 46 6.14 -14.07 12.33
CA MET A 46 5.30 -12.97 12.81
C MET A 46 5.97 -11.60 12.57
N LYS A 47 7.28 -11.49 12.85
CA LYS A 47 8.04 -10.26 12.57
C LYS A 47 8.06 -9.92 11.09
N SER A 48 8.32 -10.91 10.22
CA SER A 48 8.33 -10.69 8.77
C SER A 48 6.93 -10.31 8.23
N ASN A 49 5.87 -10.94 8.74
CA ASN A 49 4.49 -10.61 8.38
C ASN A 49 4.10 -9.19 8.85
N ARG A 50 4.56 -8.77 10.04
CA ARG A 50 4.32 -7.40 10.53
C ARG A 50 4.97 -6.37 9.60
N VAL A 51 6.26 -6.55 9.27
CA VAL A 51 6.95 -5.66 8.32
C VAL A 51 6.25 -5.61 6.98
N LEU A 52 5.80 -6.77 6.46
CA LEU A 52 5.07 -6.82 5.20
C LEU A 52 3.72 -6.10 5.28
N ASN A 53 2.97 -6.26 6.36
CA ASN A 53 1.71 -5.56 6.59
C ASN A 53 1.90 -4.05 6.67
N ASP A 54 2.94 -3.59 7.37
CA ASP A 54 3.29 -2.17 7.48
C ASP A 54 3.62 -1.57 6.11
N LEU A 55 4.39 -2.28 5.29
CA LEU A 55 4.69 -1.88 3.91
C LEU A 55 3.42 -1.82 3.04
N LEU A 56 2.52 -2.80 3.16
CA LEU A 56 1.27 -2.82 2.40
C LEU A 56 0.36 -1.65 2.78
N ILE A 57 0.27 -1.31 4.05
CA ILE A 57 -0.52 -0.15 4.51
C ILE A 57 0.07 1.15 3.98
N LYS A 58 1.39 1.33 4.03
CA LYS A 58 2.09 2.51 3.50
C LYS A 58 1.99 2.65 1.98
N ASN A 59 1.81 1.55 1.25
CA ASN A 59 1.59 1.59 -0.19
C ASN A 59 0.15 1.99 -0.58
N ILE A 60 -0.81 1.89 0.35
CA ILE A 60 -2.22 2.20 0.12
C ILE A 60 -2.57 3.58 0.68
N LEU A 61 -1.98 3.95 1.81
CA LEU A 61 -2.24 5.19 2.54
C LEU A 61 -0.97 6.05 2.62
N PRO A 62 -1.08 7.39 2.58
CA PRO A 62 0.03 8.28 2.87
C PRO A 62 0.68 7.97 4.23
N ASP A 63 1.99 8.20 4.36
CA ASP A 63 2.76 7.84 5.57
C ASP A 63 2.17 8.37 6.88
N HIS A 64 1.66 9.61 6.89
CA HIS A 64 1.08 10.24 8.08
C HIS A 64 -0.24 9.57 8.48
N VAL A 65 -1.04 9.10 7.51
CA VAL A 65 -2.29 8.36 7.74
C VAL A 65 -1.98 6.93 8.18
N ALA A 66 -1.03 6.28 7.50
CA ALA A 66 -0.58 4.94 7.86
C ALA A 66 -0.06 4.90 9.30
N SER A 67 0.71 5.91 9.72
CA SER A 67 1.23 6.05 11.08
C SER A 67 0.12 6.17 12.13
N TYR A 68 -0.97 6.87 11.81
CA TYR A 68 -2.15 6.96 12.69
C TYR A 68 -2.81 5.58 12.89
N TYR A 69 -3.00 4.81 11.82
CA TYR A 69 -3.61 3.49 11.91
C TYR A 69 -2.71 2.41 12.53
N LEU A 70 -1.38 2.60 12.51
CA LEU A 70 -0.40 1.70 13.11
C LEU A 70 -0.08 2.04 14.56
N SER A 71 -0.51 3.21 15.07
CA SER A 71 -0.31 3.62 16.47
C SER A 71 -1.19 2.80 17.42
N GLU A 72 -0.68 2.55 18.63
CA GLU A 72 -1.42 1.85 19.70
C GLU A 72 -2.55 2.71 20.30
N GLU A 73 -2.47 4.03 20.13
CA GLU A 73 -3.47 5.01 20.63
C GLU A 73 -4.66 5.20 19.66
N ARG A 74 -4.88 4.25 18.78
CA ARG A 74 -5.95 4.32 17.79
C ARG A 74 -7.32 4.45 18.48
N THR A 75 -8.02 5.54 18.20
CA THR A 75 -9.44 5.68 18.49
C THR A 75 -10.26 5.05 17.36
N ASP A 76 -11.42 4.47 17.68
CA ASP A 76 -12.35 3.92 16.68
C ASP A 76 -13.05 5.02 15.86
N GLU A 77 -12.60 6.27 15.99
CA GLU A 77 -13.15 7.41 15.28
C GLU A 77 -12.68 7.46 13.82
N LEU A 78 -13.52 8.06 13.00
CA LEU A 78 -13.22 8.33 11.60
C LEU A 78 -11.97 9.23 11.48
N TYR A 79 -10.95 8.77 10.77
CA TYR A 79 -9.82 9.65 10.45
C TYR A 79 -10.29 10.75 9.49
N ALA A 80 -10.37 11.98 9.96
CA ALA A 80 -10.67 13.17 9.18
C ALA A 80 -9.88 14.37 9.71
N GLN A 81 -9.21 15.10 8.81
CA GLN A 81 -8.42 16.28 9.13
C GLN A 81 -8.79 17.44 8.23
N MET A 82 -8.94 18.63 8.81
CA MET A 82 -9.17 19.87 8.09
C MET A 82 -7.84 20.59 7.86
N HIS A 83 -7.61 20.98 6.62
CA HIS A 83 -6.44 21.76 6.20
C HIS A 83 -6.90 23.11 5.66
N ASN A 84 -6.30 24.19 6.14
CA ASN A 84 -6.74 25.55 5.79
C ASN A 84 -6.28 25.98 4.39
N LEU A 85 -5.06 25.59 4.01
CA LEU A 85 -4.51 25.90 2.69
C LEU A 85 -3.77 24.68 2.13
N CYS A 86 -4.38 24.05 1.13
CA CYS A 86 -3.77 22.99 0.35
C CYS A 86 -3.85 23.33 -1.13
N GLY A 87 -2.85 22.91 -1.87
CA GLY A 87 -2.94 22.83 -3.32
C GLY A 87 -3.60 21.52 -3.73
N VAL A 88 -4.49 21.55 -4.73
CA VAL A 88 -5.09 20.38 -5.35
C VAL A 88 -4.91 20.44 -6.84
N MET A 89 -4.47 19.35 -7.45
CA MET A 89 -4.20 19.25 -8.87
C MET A 89 -4.96 18.08 -9.49
N PHE A 90 -5.53 18.32 -10.66
CA PHE A 90 -5.98 17.30 -11.59
C PHE A 90 -5.14 17.41 -12.86
N ALA A 91 -4.56 16.32 -13.29
CA ALA A 91 -3.76 16.23 -14.51
C ALA A 91 -4.34 15.10 -15.36
N SER A 92 -4.98 15.45 -16.48
CA SER A 92 -5.67 14.52 -17.37
C SER A 92 -4.94 14.35 -18.70
N ILE A 93 -5.13 13.19 -19.33
CA ILE A 93 -4.70 12.89 -20.69
C ILE A 93 -5.95 12.81 -21.56
N PRO A 94 -6.45 13.95 -22.11
CA PRO A 94 -7.77 14.00 -22.75
C PRO A 94 -7.91 13.09 -23.95
N ASN A 95 -6.84 12.91 -24.73
CA ASN A 95 -6.85 12.06 -25.93
C ASN A 95 -6.55 10.58 -25.67
N PHE A 96 -6.54 10.16 -24.40
CA PHE A 96 -6.39 8.73 -24.07
C PHE A 96 -7.64 7.92 -24.41
N GLU A 97 -8.82 8.50 -24.28
CA GLU A 97 -10.09 7.85 -24.65
C GLU A 97 -10.15 7.55 -26.16
N ASP A 98 -9.62 8.44 -27.00
CA ASP A 98 -9.54 8.22 -28.47
C ASP A 98 -8.51 7.13 -28.83
N PHE A 99 -7.48 6.98 -28.00
CA PHE A 99 -6.44 5.95 -28.17
C PHE A 99 -6.92 4.56 -27.71
N TYR A 100 -7.88 4.50 -26.78
CA TYR A 100 -8.37 3.23 -26.26
C TYR A 100 -9.12 2.45 -27.33
N SER A 101 -8.62 1.27 -27.67
CA SER A 101 -9.27 0.32 -28.60
C SER A 101 -9.28 -1.08 -27.99
N GLU A 102 -10.43 -1.73 -28.08
CA GLU A 102 -10.59 -3.13 -27.68
C GLU A 102 -10.03 -4.11 -28.72
N ASP A 103 -9.78 -3.65 -29.95
CA ASP A 103 -9.34 -4.50 -31.07
C ASP A 103 -7.92 -5.05 -30.87
N ILE A 104 -7.08 -4.34 -30.10
CA ILE A 104 -5.71 -4.74 -29.84
C ILE A 104 -5.61 -5.43 -28.46
N GLU A 105 -5.36 -6.73 -28.47
CA GLU A 105 -5.22 -7.57 -27.26
C GLU A 105 -6.40 -7.41 -26.25
N ASN A 106 -7.63 -7.17 -26.74
CA ASN A 106 -8.80 -6.87 -25.90
C ASN A 106 -8.57 -5.67 -24.95
N GLY A 107 -7.96 -4.59 -25.44
CA GLY A 107 -7.68 -3.37 -24.68
C GLY A 107 -6.49 -3.45 -23.73
N LYS A 108 -5.83 -4.60 -23.57
CA LYS A 108 -4.72 -4.78 -22.62
C LYS A 108 -3.51 -3.91 -22.97
N ALA A 109 -3.21 -3.71 -24.24
CA ALA A 109 -2.12 -2.88 -24.69
C ALA A 109 -2.30 -1.42 -24.26
N CYS A 110 -3.51 -0.89 -24.38
CA CYS A 110 -3.83 0.47 -23.95
C CYS A 110 -3.67 0.64 -22.43
N ILE A 111 -4.13 -0.33 -21.65
CA ILE A 111 -3.98 -0.32 -20.18
C ILE A 111 -2.50 -0.41 -19.76
N ARG A 112 -1.67 -1.18 -20.48
CA ARG A 112 -0.21 -1.22 -20.20
C ARG A 112 0.44 0.14 -20.39
N ILE A 113 0.13 0.85 -21.49
CA ILE A 113 0.67 2.19 -21.75
C ILE A 113 0.20 3.18 -20.68
N LEU A 114 -1.09 3.15 -20.31
CA LEU A 114 -1.59 3.98 -19.22
C LEU A 114 -0.85 3.69 -17.90
N ASN A 115 -0.67 2.41 -17.60
CA ASN A 115 0.06 2.01 -16.38
C ASN A 115 1.52 2.49 -16.42
N GLU A 116 2.19 2.44 -17.57
CA GLU A 116 3.56 2.94 -17.73
C GLU A 116 3.62 4.45 -17.48
N ILE A 117 2.71 5.23 -18.08
CA ILE A 117 2.61 6.68 -17.85
C ILE A 117 2.37 6.99 -16.37
N ILE A 118 1.44 6.29 -15.72
CA ILE A 118 1.14 6.51 -14.30
C ILE A 118 2.31 6.10 -13.40
N CYS A 119 3.03 5.02 -13.71
CA CYS A 119 4.23 4.62 -12.98
C CYS A 119 5.36 5.67 -13.13
N ASP A 120 5.53 6.26 -14.29
CA ASP A 120 6.48 7.34 -14.50
C ASP A 120 6.12 8.60 -13.70
N PHE A 121 4.84 8.91 -13.59
CA PHE A 121 4.38 10.00 -12.72
C PHE A 121 4.56 9.69 -11.24
N ASP A 122 4.34 8.44 -10.83
CA ASP A 122 4.57 7.99 -9.46
C ASP A 122 6.07 8.02 -9.10
N ALA A 123 6.95 7.73 -10.05
CA ALA A 123 8.39 7.81 -9.85
C ALA A 123 8.88 9.25 -9.55
N LEU A 124 8.19 10.28 -10.05
CA LEU A 124 8.50 11.67 -9.69
C LEU A 124 8.26 11.96 -8.21
N LEU A 125 7.31 11.28 -7.55
CA LEU A 125 7.03 11.48 -6.11
C LEU A 125 8.16 10.96 -5.22
N GLU A 126 9.04 10.10 -5.74
CA GLU A 126 10.23 9.60 -5.01
C GLU A 126 11.34 10.67 -4.95
N GLU A 127 11.26 11.73 -5.80
CA GLU A 127 12.23 12.80 -5.79
C GLU A 127 12.01 13.72 -4.56
N GLU A 128 13.09 14.04 -3.85
CA GLU A 128 13.05 14.83 -2.62
C GLU A 128 12.38 16.20 -2.80
N ARG A 129 12.51 16.81 -3.99
CA ARG A 129 11.87 18.09 -4.32
C ARG A 129 10.33 18.03 -4.32
N PHE A 130 9.74 16.86 -4.54
CA PHE A 130 8.29 16.65 -4.54
C PHE A 130 7.74 15.95 -3.29
N ALA A 131 8.54 15.87 -2.21
CA ALA A 131 8.14 15.19 -0.98
C ALA A 131 6.90 15.81 -0.28
N SER A 132 6.51 17.05 -0.64
CA SER A 132 5.27 17.71 -0.19
C SER A 132 4.03 17.29 -0.99
N VAL A 133 4.23 16.71 -2.18
CA VAL A 133 3.14 16.29 -3.08
C VAL A 133 2.72 14.86 -2.73
N GLU A 134 1.42 14.67 -2.57
CA GLU A 134 0.83 13.36 -2.29
C GLU A 134 -0.13 12.97 -3.42
N LYS A 135 0.03 11.75 -3.93
CA LYS A 135 -0.96 11.15 -4.84
C LYS A 135 -2.21 10.78 -4.05
N ILE A 136 -3.35 11.24 -4.51
CA ILE A 136 -4.63 10.89 -3.91
C ILE A 136 -5.22 9.67 -4.61
N LYS A 137 -5.44 9.77 -5.91
CA LYS A 137 -6.00 8.66 -6.73
C LYS A 137 -5.81 8.93 -8.21
N THR A 138 -6.06 7.88 -8.99
CA THR A 138 -6.18 7.98 -10.46
C THR A 138 -7.63 7.65 -10.84
N VAL A 139 -8.24 8.48 -11.67
CA VAL A 139 -9.61 8.29 -12.17
C VAL A 139 -9.56 8.25 -13.71
N GLY A 140 -9.68 7.06 -14.30
CA GLY A 140 -9.42 6.88 -15.73
C GLY A 140 -8.00 7.29 -16.10
N ALA A 141 -7.85 8.19 -17.05
CA ALA A 141 -6.58 8.78 -17.44
C ALA A 141 -6.27 10.13 -16.73
N THR A 142 -6.93 10.41 -15.61
CA THR A 142 -6.72 11.61 -14.81
C THR A 142 -5.99 11.28 -13.51
N TYR A 143 -4.85 11.92 -13.29
CA TYR A 143 -4.05 11.84 -12.07
C TYR A 143 -4.46 12.94 -11.11
N MET A 144 -4.80 12.59 -9.87
CA MET A 144 -5.14 13.54 -8.81
C MET A 144 -4.06 13.54 -7.74
N ALA A 145 -3.50 14.70 -7.47
CA ALA A 145 -2.51 14.94 -6.44
C ALA A 145 -2.86 16.17 -5.61
N ALA A 146 -2.32 16.24 -4.41
CA ALA A 146 -2.46 17.38 -3.53
C ALA A 146 -1.16 17.64 -2.78
N SER A 147 -0.97 18.88 -2.32
CA SER A 147 0.17 19.28 -1.50
C SER A 147 -0.32 20.12 -0.32
N GLY A 148 0.38 20.01 0.83
CA GLY A 148 -0.04 20.69 2.06
C GLY A 148 -0.90 19.85 2.99
N LEU A 149 -1.04 18.54 2.72
CA LEU A 149 -1.79 17.61 3.57
C LEU A 149 -1.00 17.12 4.79
N ASN A 150 0.33 17.21 4.74
CA ASN A 150 1.21 16.84 5.84
C ASN A 150 1.95 18.07 6.40
N PRO A 151 1.39 18.74 7.42
CA PRO A 151 2.01 19.95 7.97
C PRO A 151 3.38 19.70 8.62
N LYS A 152 3.66 18.51 9.09
CA LYS A 152 4.97 18.17 9.69
C LYS A 152 6.10 18.25 8.64
N ARG A 153 5.89 17.66 7.47
CA ARG A 153 6.88 17.74 6.37
C ARG A 153 7.10 19.17 5.88
N GLN A 154 6.06 19.98 5.91
CA GLN A 154 6.14 21.38 5.52
C GLN A 154 7.01 22.21 6.48
N ILE A 155 6.82 21.98 7.80
CA ILE A 155 7.62 22.63 8.85
C ILE A 155 9.08 22.16 8.79
N GLU A 156 9.33 20.87 8.59
CA GLU A 156 10.69 20.31 8.48
C GLU A 156 11.48 20.91 7.31
N ARG A 157 10.81 21.26 6.20
CA ARG A 157 11.42 21.96 5.05
C ARG A 157 11.57 23.46 5.24
N GLY A 158 11.03 24.06 6.32
CA GLY A 158 11.00 25.48 6.53
C GLY A 158 10.15 26.26 5.51
N GLY A 159 9.24 25.54 4.81
CA GLY A 159 8.34 26.12 3.81
C GLY A 159 7.10 26.75 4.42
N THR A 160 6.46 27.63 3.67
CA THR A 160 5.15 28.21 3.98
C THR A 160 4.03 27.35 3.39
N GLU A 161 2.78 27.50 3.89
CA GLU A 161 1.61 26.82 3.30
C GLU A 161 1.43 27.16 1.81
N GLU A 162 1.86 28.35 1.38
CA GLU A 162 1.80 28.79 -0.01
C GLU A 162 2.80 28.06 -0.93
N ASP A 163 3.90 27.51 -0.38
CA ASP A 163 4.88 26.75 -1.15
C ASP A 163 4.28 25.44 -1.69
N SER A 164 3.25 24.92 -1.02
CA SER A 164 2.53 23.74 -1.47
C SER A 164 1.90 23.90 -2.86
N VAL A 165 1.49 25.13 -3.22
CA VAL A 165 0.93 25.43 -4.54
C VAL A 165 2.01 25.46 -5.60
N SER A 166 3.17 26.03 -5.25
CA SER A 166 4.35 26.08 -6.12
C SER A 166 4.89 24.69 -6.44
N ASP A 167 4.97 23.81 -5.42
CA ASP A 167 5.41 22.42 -5.57
C ASP A 167 4.53 21.64 -6.57
N LEU A 168 3.20 21.90 -6.57
CA LEU A 168 2.30 21.27 -7.55
C LEU A 168 2.52 21.80 -8.97
N VAL A 169 2.84 23.07 -9.15
CA VAL A 169 3.18 23.60 -10.48
C VAL A 169 4.45 22.97 -11.00
N GLU A 170 5.50 22.89 -10.17
CA GLU A 170 6.75 22.22 -10.54
C GLU A 170 6.53 20.73 -10.85
N PHE A 171 5.70 20.06 -10.07
CA PHE A 171 5.32 18.68 -10.32
C PHE A 171 4.58 18.52 -11.66
N ALA A 172 3.63 19.42 -11.97
CA ALA A 172 2.92 19.40 -13.25
C ALA A 172 3.85 19.65 -14.45
N LEU A 173 4.86 20.51 -14.28
CA LEU A 173 5.89 20.75 -15.32
C LEU A 173 6.78 19.50 -15.51
N ALA A 174 7.14 18.80 -14.43
CA ALA A 174 7.89 17.55 -14.50
C ALA A 174 7.06 16.43 -15.14
N MET A 175 5.77 16.29 -14.79
CA MET A 175 4.86 15.34 -15.47
C MET A 175 4.78 15.61 -16.98
N ARG A 176 4.70 16.89 -17.39
CA ARG A 176 4.69 17.25 -18.81
C ARG A 176 5.96 16.80 -19.53
N GLN A 177 7.12 16.96 -18.89
CA GLN A 177 8.39 16.53 -19.45
C GLN A 177 8.44 15.00 -19.58
N LYS A 178 8.02 14.27 -18.54
CA LYS A 178 7.96 12.81 -18.57
C LYS A 178 7.03 12.27 -19.66
N LEU A 179 5.84 12.87 -19.82
CA LEU A 179 4.91 12.47 -20.88
C LEU A 179 5.51 12.72 -22.27
N GLN A 180 6.30 13.79 -22.45
CA GLN A 180 7.01 14.03 -23.71
C GLN A 180 8.08 12.97 -23.98
N GLU A 181 8.76 12.46 -22.97
CA GLU A 181 9.71 11.34 -23.09
C GLU A 181 8.98 10.06 -23.53
N VAL A 182 7.87 9.71 -22.86
CA VAL A 182 7.03 8.55 -23.22
C VAL A 182 6.51 8.67 -24.67
N ASN A 183 6.06 9.87 -25.08
CA ASN A 183 5.59 10.10 -26.44
C ASN A 183 6.67 9.84 -27.49
N LYS A 184 7.93 10.21 -27.20
CA LYS A 184 9.05 9.95 -28.11
C LYS A 184 9.36 8.47 -28.20
N ASP A 185 9.35 7.75 -27.07
CA ASP A 185 9.71 6.35 -27.00
C ASP A 185 8.63 5.43 -27.58
N ALA A 186 7.36 5.79 -27.39
CA ALA A 186 6.22 5.01 -27.83
C ALA A 186 5.61 5.47 -29.16
N PHE A 187 6.18 6.50 -29.83
CA PHE A 187 5.65 7.13 -31.06
C PHE A 187 4.18 7.57 -30.92
N ASN A 188 3.80 8.02 -29.72
CA ASN A 188 2.45 8.51 -29.40
C ASN A 188 2.43 10.04 -29.31
N THR A 189 1.21 10.60 -29.27
CA THR A 189 0.97 12.05 -29.17
C THR A 189 0.06 12.38 -28.00
N PHE A 190 0.27 11.73 -26.85
CA PHE A 190 -0.50 12.01 -25.65
C PHE A 190 -0.30 13.46 -25.20
N GLN A 191 -1.37 14.07 -24.74
CA GLN A 191 -1.39 15.48 -24.33
C GLN A 191 -1.78 15.55 -22.85
N LEU A 192 -1.06 16.40 -22.09
CA LEU A 192 -1.36 16.64 -20.69
C LEU A 192 -2.14 17.93 -20.53
N ARG A 193 -3.21 17.90 -19.77
CA ARG A 193 -3.99 19.07 -19.38
C ARG A 193 -4.04 19.13 -17.86
N VAL A 194 -3.78 20.29 -17.26
CA VAL A 194 -3.64 20.41 -15.82
C VAL A 194 -4.50 21.54 -15.28
N GLY A 195 -5.26 21.24 -14.22
CA GLY A 195 -5.99 22.23 -13.42
C GLY A 195 -5.53 22.20 -11.98
N ILE A 196 -5.14 23.35 -11.43
CA ILE A 196 -4.72 23.52 -10.04
C ILE A 196 -5.59 24.56 -9.35
N SER A 197 -5.93 24.29 -8.10
CA SER A 197 -6.62 25.25 -7.21
C SER A 197 -6.06 25.13 -5.80
N SER A 198 -6.07 26.23 -5.06
CA SER A 198 -5.62 26.29 -3.67
C SER A 198 -6.76 26.67 -2.73
N GLY A 199 -6.72 26.21 -1.49
CA GLY A 199 -7.72 26.56 -0.47
C GLY A 199 -7.99 25.44 0.53
N PRO A 200 -9.04 25.58 1.36
CA PRO A 200 -9.34 24.62 2.39
C PRO A 200 -9.87 23.30 1.82
N VAL A 201 -9.40 22.19 2.43
CA VAL A 201 -9.85 20.82 2.14
C VAL A 201 -9.98 20.02 3.43
N VAL A 202 -10.81 18.98 3.39
CA VAL A 202 -10.90 17.96 4.44
C VAL A 202 -10.35 16.67 3.86
N SER A 203 -9.33 16.10 4.49
CA SER A 203 -8.80 14.77 4.14
C SER A 203 -9.35 13.72 5.08
N GLY A 204 -9.50 12.49 4.62
CA GLY A 204 -10.00 11.43 5.48
C GLY A 204 -9.97 10.06 4.81
N VAL A 205 -10.27 9.03 5.61
CA VAL A 205 -10.35 7.64 5.14
C VAL A 205 -11.78 7.18 5.24
N ILE A 206 -12.37 6.76 4.12
CA ILE A 206 -13.74 6.26 4.05
C ILE A 206 -13.75 4.78 3.67
N GLY A 207 -14.63 4.03 4.32
CA GLY A 207 -14.92 2.63 4.05
C GLY A 207 -14.32 1.68 5.09
N ALA A 208 -15.14 0.73 5.56
CA ALA A 208 -14.71 -0.32 6.48
C ALA A 208 -14.04 -1.49 5.74
N ARG A 209 -14.53 -1.81 4.52
CA ARG A 209 -13.93 -2.79 3.62
C ARG A 209 -13.31 -2.04 2.45
N LYS A 210 -12.03 -2.20 2.17
CA LYS A 210 -11.27 -1.42 1.18
C LYS A 210 -11.28 0.08 1.52
N PRO A 211 -10.69 0.48 2.64
CA PRO A 211 -10.59 1.88 3.01
C PRO A 211 -9.87 2.66 1.92
N VAL A 212 -10.39 3.85 1.61
CA VAL A 212 -9.82 4.75 0.60
C VAL A 212 -9.56 6.10 1.28
N TYR A 213 -8.32 6.56 1.17
CA TYR A 213 -7.97 7.93 1.53
C TYR A 213 -8.38 8.87 0.39
N ASP A 214 -9.08 9.93 0.72
CA ASP A 214 -9.55 10.92 -0.24
C ASP A 214 -9.60 12.32 0.39
N ILE A 215 -9.79 13.34 -0.44
CA ILE A 215 -9.94 14.73 -0.02
C ILE A 215 -11.23 15.33 -0.56
N TRP A 216 -11.86 16.16 0.27
CA TRP A 216 -13.15 16.82 -0.05
C TRP A 216 -13.05 18.31 0.20
N GLY A 217 -13.77 19.04 -0.60
CA GLY A 217 -13.88 20.49 -0.44
C GLY A 217 -14.20 21.19 -1.74
N ASN A 218 -14.50 22.48 -1.60
CA ASN A 218 -14.72 23.35 -2.75
C ASN A 218 -13.48 23.44 -3.64
N THR A 219 -12.29 23.45 -3.04
CA THR A 219 -10.99 23.51 -3.72
C THR A 219 -10.82 22.35 -4.70
N VAL A 220 -11.22 21.15 -4.31
CA VAL A 220 -11.19 19.93 -5.14
C VAL A 220 -12.09 20.10 -6.37
N ASN A 221 -13.33 20.61 -6.16
CA ASN A 221 -14.27 20.82 -7.26
C ASN A 221 -13.77 21.86 -8.24
N VAL A 222 -13.18 22.96 -7.74
CA VAL A 222 -12.61 24.01 -8.60
C VAL A 222 -11.40 23.48 -9.39
N ALA A 223 -10.48 22.75 -8.75
CA ALA A 223 -9.33 22.14 -9.46
C ALA A 223 -9.78 21.20 -10.59
N SER A 224 -10.80 20.36 -10.35
CA SER A 224 -11.38 19.50 -11.38
C SER A 224 -12.01 20.29 -12.53
N ARG A 225 -12.59 21.48 -12.25
CA ARG A 225 -13.11 22.37 -13.29
C ARG A 225 -12.01 23.08 -14.05
N MET A 226 -10.94 23.49 -13.39
CA MET A 226 -9.75 24.03 -14.06
C MET A 226 -9.16 23.02 -15.03
N ASP A 227 -9.10 21.74 -14.66
CA ASP A 227 -8.71 20.70 -15.61
C ASP A 227 -9.72 20.56 -16.75
N SER A 228 -10.99 20.27 -16.45
CA SER A 228 -11.99 19.94 -17.49
C SER A 228 -12.27 21.08 -18.50
N THR A 229 -12.04 22.33 -18.11
CA THR A 229 -12.14 23.52 -18.98
C THR A 229 -10.79 23.98 -19.52
N GLY A 230 -9.71 23.31 -19.18
CA GLY A 230 -8.35 23.64 -19.56
C GLY A 230 -8.06 23.37 -21.05
N GLU A 231 -6.86 23.74 -21.46
CA GLU A 231 -6.31 23.43 -22.79
C GLU A 231 -5.10 22.51 -22.67
N ASN A 232 -4.88 21.73 -23.70
CA ASN A 232 -3.77 20.79 -23.77
C ASN A 232 -2.42 21.48 -23.62
N TRP A 233 -1.51 20.88 -22.87
CA TRP A 233 -0.17 21.37 -22.55
C TRP A 233 -0.16 22.65 -21.70
N LYS A 234 -1.30 23.07 -21.14
CA LYS A 234 -1.41 24.25 -20.29
C LYS A 234 -1.83 23.89 -18.87
N ILE A 235 -1.39 24.71 -17.92
CA ILE A 235 -1.77 24.64 -16.51
C ILE A 235 -2.74 25.79 -16.26
N GLN A 236 -3.98 25.48 -15.86
CA GLN A 236 -5.02 26.45 -15.57
C GLN A 236 -5.23 26.59 -14.07
N VAL A 237 -5.35 27.83 -13.61
CA VAL A 237 -5.61 28.18 -12.21
C VAL A 237 -6.66 29.27 -12.08
N PRO A 238 -7.44 29.31 -10.98
CA PRO A 238 -8.31 30.45 -10.68
C PRO A 238 -7.49 31.65 -10.19
N ASP A 239 -8.10 32.83 -10.19
CA ASP A 239 -7.45 34.11 -9.90
C ASP A 239 -6.73 34.14 -8.54
N TYR A 240 -7.37 33.66 -7.47
CA TYR A 240 -6.76 33.64 -6.14
C TYR A 240 -5.53 32.72 -6.04
N THR A 241 -5.50 31.62 -6.79
CA THR A 241 -4.32 30.76 -6.90
C THR A 241 -3.22 31.41 -7.75
N ALA A 242 -3.61 32.12 -8.80
CA ALA A 242 -2.66 32.88 -9.62
C ALA A 242 -1.97 34.00 -8.81
N GLN A 243 -2.68 34.70 -7.91
CA GLN A 243 -2.08 35.68 -7.01
C GLN A 243 -1.01 35.10 -6.10
N ILE A 244 -1.25 33.92 -5.50
CA ILE A 244 -0.26 33.21 -4.68
C ILE A 244 0.98 32.87 -5.52
N LEU A 245 0.78 32.33 -6.72
CA LEU A 245 1.88 31.95 -7.61
C LEU A 245 2.68 33.14 -8.10
N GLN A 246 2.01 34.27 -8.42
CA GLN A 246 2.68 35.52 -8.81
C GLN A 246 3.54 36.06 -7.67
N ALA A 247 3.08 36.02 -6.43
CA ALA A 247 3.86 36.42 -5.26
C ALA A 247 5.13 35.56 -5.10
N LYS A 248 5.12 34.29 -5.58
CA LYS A 248 6.27 33.39 -5.62
C LYS A 248 7.12 33.50 -6.90
N GLY A 249 6.81 34.45 -7.79
CA GLY A 249 7.59 34.74 -9.02
C GLY A 249 7.17 33.95 -10.25
N TYR A 250 6.04 33.23 -10.22
CA TYR A 250 5.52 32.54 -11.41
C TYR A 250 4.82 33.53 -12.35
N THR A 251 5.04 33.33 -13.64
CA THR A 251 4.34 34.11 -14.66
C THR A 251 2.95 33.52 -14.91
N CYS A 252 1.91 34.28 -14.56
CA CYS A 252 0.51 33.92 -14.80
C CYS A 252 -0.09 34.91 -15.81
N VAL A 253 -0.68 34.40 -16.89
CA VAL A 253 -1.32 35.20 -17.96
C VAL A 253 -2.82 34.98 -17.91
N VAL A 254 -3.58 36.06 -17.97
CA VAL A 254 -5.04 36.04 -17.97
C VAL A 254 -5.55 35.19 -19.13
N ARG A 255 -6.37 34.19 -18.85
CA ARG A 255 -7.11 33.43 -19.85
C ARG A 255 -8.46 34.09 -20.17
N GLY A 256 -9.12 34.54 -19.11
CA GLY A 256 -10.46 35.11 -19.15
C GLY A 256 -11.44 34.38 -18.24
N GLU A 257 -12.70 34.77 -18.39
CA GLU A 257 -13.78 34.27 -17.57
C GLU A 257 -14.27 32.91 -18.08
N ILE A 258 -14.53 31.99 -17.14
CA ILE A 258 -15.18 30.72 -17.41
C ILE A 258 -16.40 30.55 -16.50
N THR A 259 -17.42 29.87 -16.99
CA THR A 259 -18.57 29.51 -16.17
C THR A 259 -18.31 28.18 -15.45
N VAL A 260 -18.25 28.23 -14.13
CA VAL A 260 -18.08 27.05 -13.27
C VAL A 260 -19.43 26.68 -12.68
N LYS A 261 -19.89 25.45 -12.95
CA LYS A 261 -21.17 24.95 -12.43
C LYS A 261 -21.23 25.07 -10.90
N GLY A 262 -22.23 25.78 -10.39
CA GLY A 262 -22.45 25.99 -8.96
C GLY A 262 -21.63 27.15 -8.34
N LYS A 263 -20.80 27.86 -9.12
CA LYS A 263 -19.97 28.99 -8.69
C LYS A 263 -20.18 30.27 -9.48
N GLY A 264 -20.82 30.18 -10.67
CA GLY A 264 -20.94 31.30 -11.56
C GLY A 264 -19.69 31.53 -12.41
N ILE A 265 -19.42 32.79 -12.73
CA ILE A 265 -18.29 33.19 -13.56
C ILE A 265 -17.05 33.32 -12.69
N MET A 266 -15.93 32.75 -13.13
CA MET A 266 -14.64 32.83 -12.46
C MET A 266 -13.56 33.27 -13.46
N MET A 267 -12.73 34.24 -13.04
CA MET A 267 -11.54 34.64 -13.77
C MET A 267 -10.46 33.54 -13.61
N THR A 268 -9.80 33.20 -14.72
CA THR A 268 -8.78 32.16 -14.76
C THR A 268 -7.52 32.61 -15.48
N HIS A 269 -6.42 31.91 -15.14
CA HIS A 269 -5.10 32.25 -15.63
C HIS A 269 -4.37 31.01 -16.13
N TRP A 270 -3.48 31.20 -17.10
CA TRP A 270 -2.50 30.21 -17.52
C TRP A 270 -1.20 30.40 -16.73
N VAL A 271 -0.65 29.34 -16.17
CA VAL A 271 0.68 29.34 -15.53
C VAL A 271 1.72 28.90 -16.54
N LEU A 272 2.74 29.72 -16.78
CA LEU A 272 3.83 29.41 -17.70
C LEU A 272 5.00 28.71 -17.02
N GLY A 273 5.42 29.18 -15.86
CA GLY A 273 6.57 28.77 -15.10
C GLY A 273 7.22 29.95 -14.38
N LEU A 274 8.34 29.68 -13.74
CA LEU A 274 9.08 30.67 -12.98
C LEU A 274 9.79 31.64 -13.95
N ASN A 275 9.57 32.93 -13.79
CA ASN A 275 10.22 34.00 -14.57
C ASN A 275 10.16 33.86 -16.10
N MET A 276 9.12 33.21 -16.63
CA MET A 276 8.96 33.04 -18.08
C MET A 276 8.31 34.24 -18.73
N PRO A 277 8.77 34.69 -19.93
CA PRO A 277 8.14 35.80 -20.65
C PRO A 277 6.74 35.40 -21.17
N ALA A 278 5.75 36.29 -21.01
CA ALA A 278 4.37 36.06 -21.44
C ALA A 278 4.22 35.73 -22.94
N SER A 279 5.19 36.13 -23.76
CA SER A 279 5.23 35.90 -25.21
C SER A 279 5.29 34.41 -25.60
N GLN A 280 5.68 33.50 -24.69
CA GLN A 280 5.76 32.05 -24.98
C GLN A 280 4.39 31.37 -25.11
N LEU A 281 3.31 31.98 -24.64
CA LEU A 281 1.95 31.43 -24.84
C LEU A 281 1.46 31.52 -26.31
N MET A 282 1.99 32.45 -27.07
CA MET A 282 1.58 32.69 -28.46
C MET A 282 2.30 31.79 -29.47
N SER A 283 3.35 31.11 -29.09
CA SER A 283 4.07 30.20 -29.97
C SER A 283 3.45 28.80 -29.88
N PRO A 284 2.86 28.25 -30.96
CA PRO A 284 2.65 26.81 -31.01
C PRO A 284 4.04 26.18 -30.88
N THR A 285 4.20 25.27 -29.94
CA THR A 285 5.45 24.50 -29.75
C THR A 285 5.89 23.98 -31.12
N PRO A 286 7.07 24.36 -31.66
CA PRO A 286 7.50 23.84 -32.95
C PRO A 286 7.65 22.33 -32.81
N MET A 287 6.86 21.58 -33.53
CA MET A 287 7.16 20.19 -33.80
C MET A 287 8.58 20.17 -34.39
N PRO A 288 9.50 19.37 -33.87
CA PRO A 288 10.81 19.26 -34.49
C PRO A 288 10.62 18.74 -35.91
N ALA A 289 10.89 19.63 -36.86
CA ALA A 289 10.90 19.29 -38.27
C ALA A 289 12.01 18.30 -38.55
N GLY A 290 11.64 17.17 -39.19
CA GLY A 290 12.50 16.35 -40.01
C GLY A 290 13.70 15.74 -39.32
N ILE A 291 13.58 14.48 -38.94
CA ILE A 291 14.71 13.61 -38.58
C ILE A 291 15.49 13.34 -39.86
N PRO A 292 16.80 13.65 -39.97
CA PRO A 292 17.66 13.04 -40.96
C PRO A 292 17.81 11.56 -40.62
N GLN A 293 17.55 10.72 -41.60
CA GLN A 293 17.87 9.29 -41.50
C GLN A 293 19.37 9.11 -41.18
N ALA A 294 19.71 8.76 -39.97
CA ALA A 294 21.01 8.32 -39.56
C ALA A 294 20.94 6.84 -39.10
N GLN A 295 21.81 6.10 -39.70
CA GLN A 295 22.06 4.67 -39.57
C GLN A 295 22.06 4.17 -38.12
N THR A 296 21.36 3.05 -37.90
CA THR A 296 21.29 2.29 -36.66
C THR A 296 22.67 1.78 -36.21
N PRO A 297 23.12 2.11 -35.00
CA PRO A 297 23.99 1.23 -34.25
C PRO A 297 23.14 0.40 -33.29
N SER A 298 23.29 -0.91 -33.38
CA SER A 298 22.74 -1.87 -32.44
C SER A 298 23.27 -1.60 -31.01
N LEU A 299 22.52 -0.89 -30.21
CA LEU A 299 22.77 -0.76 -28.77
C LEU A 299 22.01 -1.86 -28.05
N GLN A 300 22.75 -2.80 -27.50
CA GLN A 300 22.28 -3.77 -26.54
C GLN A 300 21.61 -3.01 -25.38
N ARG A 301 20.30 -3.18 -25.27
CA ARG A 301 19.47 -2.66 -24.20
C ARG A 301 19.89 -3.36 -22.91
N GLN A 302 20.69 -2.70 -22.08
CA GLN A 302 20.77 -3.06 -20.67
C GLN A 302 19.43 -2.66 -20.03
N THR A 303 18.57 -3.65 -19.91
CA THR A 303 17.36 -3.53 -19.08
C THR A 303 17.82 -3.39 -17.63
N SER A 304 17.83 -2.16 -17.12
CA SER A 304 17.82 -1.92 -15.69
C SER A 304 16.47 -2.42 -15.18
N HIS A 305 16.47 -3.63 -14.65
CA HIS A 305 15.35 -4.15 -13.88
C HIS A 305 15.19 -3.31 -12.60
N HIS A 306 14.55 -2.17 -12.69
CA HIS A 306 13.80 -1.64 -11.57
C HIS A 306 12.59 -2.56 -11.39
N SER A 307 12.78 -3.64 -10.64
CA SER A 307 11.66 -4.45 -10.18
C SER A 307 10.78 -3.54 -9.34
N SER A 308 9.64 -3.15 -9.92
CA SER A 308 8.60 -2.39 -9.20
C SER A 308 8.44 -3.01 -7.82
N LEU A 309 8.45 -2.18 -6.76
CA LEU A 309 8.19 -2.61 -5.38
C LEU A 309 6.93 -3.49 -5.30
N ALA A 310 5.95 -3.22 -6.14
CA ALA A 310 4.74 -4.03 -6.30
C ALA A 310 5.06 -5.46 -6.78
N ALA A 311 6.03 -5.65 -7.68
CA ALA A 311 6.44 -6.99 -8.15
C ALA A 311 7.20 -7.75 -7.06
N VAL A 312 8.02 -7.04 -6.27
CA VAL A 312 8.73 -7.62 -5.12
C VAL A 312 7.74 -8.02 -4.03
N VAL A 313 6.78 -7.14 -3.69
CA VAL A 313 5.72 -7.42 -2.70
C VAL A 313 4.82 -8.56 -3.16
N PHE A 314 4.45 -8.62 -4.44
CA PHE A 314 3.65 -9.72 -5.00
C PHE A 314 4.43 -11.05 -4.99
N GLY A 315 5.73 -11.02 -5.29
CA GLY A 315 6.63 -12.17 -5.18
C GLY A 315 6.76 -12.66 -3.73
N MET A 316 6.90 -11.75 -2.76
CA MET A 316 6.94 -12.08 -1.33
C MET A 316 5.61 -12.64 -0.81
N MET A 317 4.46 -12.10 -1.26
CA MET A 317 3.14 -12.64 -0.93
C MET A 317 2.93 -14.05 -1.47
N GLN A 318 3.39 -14.34 -2.69
CA GLN A 318 3.34 -15.69 -3.26
C GLN A 318 4.25 -16.67 -2.51
N ALA A 319 5.43 -16.23 -2.10
CA ALA A 319 6.36 -17.04 -1.30
C ALA A 319 5.80 -17.33 0.10
N SER A 320 5.18 -16.33 0.75
CA SER A 320 4.51 -16.48 2.05
C SER A 320 3.30 -17.41 1.96
N LYS A 321 2.45 -17.31 0.94
CA LYS A 321 1.35 -18.26 0.70
C LYS A 321 1.84 -19.70 0.52
N ARG A 322 2.94 -19.92 -0.21
CA ARG A 322 3.53 -21.26 -0.38
C ARG A 322 4.08 -21.81 0.92
N SER A 323 4.70 -20.97 1.76
CA SER A 323 5.19 -21.34 3.09
C SER A 323 4.04 -21.73 4.02
N THR A 324 2.94 -20.95 4.04
CA THR A 324 1.77 -21.20 4.88
C THR A 324 1.02 -22.47 4.48
N ILE A 325 0.90 -22.75 3.17
CA ILE A 325 0.28 -24.00 2.67
C ILE A 325 1.14 -25.21 3.03
N ASN A 326 2.46 -25.12 2.93
CA ASN A 326 3.37 -26.20 3.31
C ASN A 326 3.40 -26.47 4.82
N SER A 327 3.28 -25.42 5.66
CA SER A 327 3.18 -25.58 7.11
C SER A 327 1.84 -26.18 7.53
N SER A 328 0.72 -25.74 6.91
CA SER A 328 -0.62 -26.28 7.18
C SER A 328 -0.76 -27.77 6.82
N THR A 329 -0.21 -28.19 5.67
CA THR A 329 -0.21 -29.61 5.28
C THR A 329 0.69 -30.48 6.15
N ARG A 330 1.80 -29.95 6.64
CA ARG A 330 2.69 -30.64 7.57
C ARG A 330 2.06 -30.76 8.96
N TRP A 331 1.33 -29.75 9.41
CA TRP A 331 0.61 -29.73 10.69
C TRP A 331 -0.59 -30.67 10.69
N SER A 332 -1.36 -30.74 9.61
CA SER A 332 -2.47 -31.70 9.48
C SER A 332 -1.97 -33.14 9.42
N ARG A 333 -0.78 -33.41 8.87
CA ARG A 333 -0.13 -34.73 8.87
C ARG A 333 0.41 -35.11 10.24
N ALA A 334 1.03 -34.16 10.96
CA ALA A 334 1.49 -34.38 12.33
C ALA A 334 0.32 -34.63 13.29
N LYS A 335 -0.77 -33.85 13.18
CA LYS A 335 -1.98 -34.01 14.00
C LYS A 335 -2.69 -35.35 13.74
N LYS A 336 -2.71 -35.85 12.49
CA LYS A 336 -3.22 -37.17 12.16
C LYS A 336 -2.38 -38.29 12.78
N LEU A 337 -1.06 -38.17 12.79
CA LEU A 337 -0.17 -39.17 13.41
C LEU A 337 -0.31 -39.18 14.94
N THR A 338 -0.45 -38.03 15.59
CA THR A 338 -0.63 -37.90 17.03
C THR A 338 -1.99 -38.46 17.48
N ILE A 339 -3.06 -38.15 16.74
CA ILE A 339 -4.42 -38.67 17.03
C ILE A 339 -4.47 -40.20 16.82
N SER A 340 -3.82 -40.71 15.77
CA SER A 340 -3.78 -42.18 15.55
C SER A 340 -3.00 -42.93 16.64
N SER A 341 -1.92 -42.37 17.18
CA SER A 341 -1.16 -42.95 18.27
C SER A 341 -1.92 -42.92 19.61
N ILE A 342 -2.63 -41.81 19.89
CA ILE A 342 -3.49 -41.68 21.10
C ILE A 342 -4.67 -42.63 21.02
N THR A 343 -5.30 -42.81 19.85
CA THR A 343 -6.42 -43.75 19.65
C THR A 343 -5.97 -45.19 19.76
N ALA A 344 -4.79 -45.52 19.23
CA ALA A 344 -4.20 -46.84 19.38
C ALA A 344 -3.91 -47.17 20.85
N HIS A 345 -3.37 -46.20 21.62
CA HIS A 345 -3.07 -46.40 23.05
C HIS A 345 -4.34 -46.53 23.90
N ARG A 346 -5.39 -45.76 23.58
CA ARG A 346 -6.71 -45.86 24.24
C ARG A 346 -7.40 -47.18 23.96
N ASN A 347 -7.30 -47.74 22.76
CA ASN A 347 -7.86 -49.04 22.41
C ASN A 347 -7.10 -50.19 23.08
N THR A 348 -5.79 -50.05 23.30
CA THR A 348 -4.98 -51.04 24.03
C THR A 348 -5.31 -51.07 25.54
N LEU A 349 -5.58 -49.90 26.13
CA LEU A 349 -6.03 -49.78 27.53
C LEU A 349 -7.46 -50.34 27.72
N ALA A 350 -8.38 -50.03 26.80
CA ALA A 350 -9.74 -50.58 26.84
C ALA A 350 -9.80 -52.10 26.67
N GLN A 351 -8.91 -52.70 25.89
CA GLN A 351 -8.81 -54.16 25.75
C GLN A 351 -8.20 -54.86 27.00
N ASN A 352 -7.39 -54.14 27.78
CA ASN A 352 -6.84 -54.67 29.04
C ASN A 352 -7.85 -54.56 30.21
N GLU A 353 -8.81 -53.64 30.19
CA GLU A 353 -9.88 -53.53 31.20
C GLU A 353 -10.98 -54.58 31.02
N ILE A 354 -11.19 -55.09 29.81
CA ILE A 354 -12.18 -56.18 29.55
C ILE A 354 -11.70 -57.55 30.02
N ARG A 355 -10.42 -57.71 30.43
CA ARG A 355 -9.84 -58.95 30.86
C ARG A 355 -9.76 -59.16 32.38
N SER A 356 -10.38 -58.32 33.22
CA SER A 356 -10.47 -58.50 34.68
C SER A 356 -11.91 -58.67 35.09
N PRO A 357 -12.33 -59.88 35.63
CA PRO A 357 -13.68 -60.02 36.13
C PRO A 357 -13.79 -59.58 37.60
N GLY A 358 -14.74 -58.71 37.88
CA GLY A 358 -15.49 -58.65 39.14
C GLY A 358 -14.94 -57.91 40.30
N LYS A 359 -15.61 -56.75 40.57
CA LYS A 359 -16.22 -56.47 41.89
C LYS A 359 -17.20 -55.34 41.78
N HIS A 360 -18.43 -55.62 42.08
CA HIS A 360 -19.53 -54.68 42.35
C HIS A 360 -19.18 -53.76 43.49
N LEU A 361 -19.44 -52.46 43.32
CA LEU A 361 -19.75 -51.54 44.42
C LEU A 361 -20.84 -50.54 43.92
N GLN A 362 -22.04 -50.72 44.52
CA GLN A 362 -23.18 -49.82 44.48
C GLN A 362 -22.76 -48.52 45.17
N PHE A 363 -23.05 -47.36 44.56
CA PHE A 363 -23.30 -46.10 45.30
C PHE A 363 -24.51 -45.42 44.71
N SER A 364 -25.37 -45.04 45.68
CA SER A 364 -26.69 -44.50 45.59
C SER A 364 -26.75 -43.05 45.08
N GLU A 365 -27.90 -42.77 44.46
CA GLU A 365 -28.42 -41.50 44.07
C GLU A 365 -28.46 -40.43 45.20
N GLY A 366 -28.29 -39.19 44.83
CA GLY A 366 -28.54 -38.01 45.64
C GLY A 366 -28.50 -36.76 44.81
N VAL A 367 -29.67 -36.39 44.26
CA VAL A 367 -29.98 -35.04 43.78
C VAL A 367 -30.19 -34.14 44.98
N PRO A 368 -29.85 -32.84 44.99
CA PRO A 368 -30.91 -31.85 45.01
C PRO A 368 -30.75 -30.67 44.04
N GLU A 369 -31.88 -30.36 43.44
CA GLU A 369 -32.22 -29.02 42.94
C GLU A 369 -32.20 -27.95 44.02
N SER A 370 -31.86 -26.70 43.65
CA SER A 370 -32.58 -25.45 43.87
C SER A 370 -31.68 -24.26 43.46
N SER A 371 -32.11 -23.50 42.44
CA SER A 371 -32.74 -22.17 42.49
C SER A 371 -32.03 -21.12 43.35
N VAL A 372 -31.41 -20.11 42.76
CA VAL A 372 -31.84 -18.71 42.62
C VAL A 372 -31.03 -18.06 41.52
#